data_3642e6d8ec735c7a2c321f99ba916dfb
#
_entry.id   3642e6d8ec735c7a2c321f99ba916dfb
#
_cell.length_a   1.000
_cell.length_b   1.000
_cell.length_c   1.000
_cell.angle_alpha   90.00
_cell.angle_beta   90.00
_cell.angle_gamma   90.00
#
_symmetry.space_group_name_H-M   'P 1'
#
loop_
_entity.id
_entity.type
_entity.pdbx_description
1 polymer ?
#
loop_
_entity_poly.entity_id
_entity_poly.type
_entity_poly.pdbx_seq_one_letter_code
_entity_poly.pdbx_strand_id
1 'polypeptide(L)'
;MSLYDRVRELPLVVESYTLEGREHVISPEFTRETTTVHLAGTGEEGLGEDVTYGAEEQDAQQSRGPVLPLAGDWTLHTFSQHLETLPLFEREPEMHAFLDYRRWAFESAALDLALRQAETSLHEHLGREPKPVTFVVSMRLAPIPAEGEEAEPSTFSGRSATLS
;
A
#
# COMPACT_ATOMS: atom_id res chain seq x y z
N MET A 1 15.56 -19.25 -7.81
CA MET A 1 14.35 -19.19 -6.97
C MET A 1 13.99 -17.73 -6.81
N SER A 2 12.79 -17.33 -7.24
CA SER A 2 12.30 -15.94 -7.15
C SER A 2 12.00 -15.56 -5.68
N LEU A 3 11.77 -14.27 -5.41
CA LEU A 3 11.29 -13.83 -4.10
C LEU A 3 9.95 -14.50 -3.77
N TYR A 4 9.05 -14.53 -4.73
CA TYR A 4 7.75 -15.16 -4.60
C TYR A 4 7.83 -16.64 -4.20
N ASP A 5 8.71 -17.44 -4.83
CA ASP A 5 8.88 -18.85 -4.49
C ASP A 5 9.29 -19.07 -3.03
N ARG A 6 9.90 -18.07 -2.40
CA ARG A 6 10.37 -18.14 -1.02
C ARG A 6 9.31 -17.78 0.01
N VAL A 7 8.31 -16.97 -0.38
CA VAL A 7 7.26 -16.51 0.54
C VAL A 7 5.90 -17.14 0.28
N ARG A 8 5.66 -17.68 -0.90
CA ARG A 8 4.34 -18.16 -1.35
C ARG A 8 3.68 -19.19 -0.44
N GLU A 9 4.46 -19.99 0.27
CA GLU A 9 3.97 -21.05 1.16
C GLU A 9 3.90 -20.61 2.63
N LEU A 10 4.15 -19.31 2.94
CA LEU A 10 3.94 -18.80 4.29
C LEU A 10 2.47 -18.99 4.68
N PRO A 11 2.20 -19.64 5.83
CA PRO A 11 0.85 -19.80 6.33
C PRO A 11 0.29 -18.44 6.76
N LEU A 12 -1.01 -18.26 6.60
CA LEU A 12 -1.73 -17.02 6.87
C LEU A 12 -3.11 -17.35 7.41
N VAL A 13 -3.45 -16.87 8.58
CA VAL A 13 -4.80 -16.93 9.15
C VAL A 13 -5.40 -15.54 9.09
N VAL A 14 -6.52 -15.37 8.40
CA VAL A 14 -7.28 -14.11 8.38
C VAL A 14 -8.60 -14.33 9.10
N GLU A 15 -8.88 -13.56 10.14
CA GLU A 15 -10.14 -13.58 10.90
C GLU A 15 -11.06 -12.44 10.48
N SER A 16 -10.50 -11.28 10.21
CA SER A 16 -11.24 -10.08 9.80
C SER A 16 -10.34 -9.10 9.06
N TYR A 17 -10.96 -8.06 8.48
CA TYR A 17 -10.22 -6.90 7.99
C TYR A 17 -11.02 -5.61 8.16
N THR A 18 -10.31 -4.48 8.16
CA THR A 18 -10.89 -3.13 8.15
C THR A 18 -10.20 -2.27 7.10
N LEU A 19 -10.82 -1.15 6.77
CA LEU A 19 -10.32 -0.17 5.81
C LEU A 19 -10.23 1.18 6.51
N GLU A 20 -9.08 1.85 6.40
CA GLU A 20 -8.84 3.19 6.93
C GLU A 20 -8.51 4.14 5.78
N GLY A 21 -9.38 5.14 5.55
CA GLY A 21 -9.12 6.21 4.58
C GLY A 21 -8.01 7.13 5.04
N ARG A 22 -7.15 7.52 4.12
CA ARG A 22 -6.07 8.45 4.32
C ARG A 22 -6.12 9.55 3.28
N GLU A 23 -5.87 10.79 3.71
CA GLU A 23 -5.83 11.96 2.85
C GLU A 23 -4.53 12.74 3.06
N HIS A 24 -3.98 13.24 1.96
CA HIS A 24 -2.83 14.14 1.99
C HIS A 24 -2.99 15.23 0.94
N VAL A 25 -3.06 16.48 1.39
CA VAL A 25 -3.13 17.65 0.51
C VAL A 25 -1.76 17.88 -0.14
N ILE A 26 -1.66 17.67 -1.43
CA ILE A 26 -0.44 17.86 -2.22
C ILE A 26 -0.37 19.31 -2.75
N SER A 27 -1.51 19.84 -3.21
CA SER A 27 -1.65 21.22 -3.66
C SER A 27 -3.07 21.70 -3.41
N PRO A 28 -3.39 23.02 -3.57
CA PRO A 28 -4.76 23.50 -3.44
C PRO A 28 -5.77 22.82 -4.36
N GLU A 29 -5.32 22.28 -5.49
CA GLU A 29 -6.16 21.64 -6.51
C GLU A 29 -6.09 20.10 -6.46
N PHE A 30 -5.23 19.53 -5.59
CA PHE A 30 -5.03 18.08 -5.55
C PHE A 30 -4.80 17.53 -4.14
N THR A 31 -5.75 16.74 -3.68
CA THR A 31 -5.64 15.90 -2.49
C THR A 31 -5.40 14.46 -2.92
N ARG A 32 -4.38 13.84 -2.38
CA ARG A 32 -4.11 12.42 -2.57
C ARG A 32 -4.89 11.63 -1.55
N GLU A 33 -5.73 10.72 -2.01
CA GLU A 33 -6.46 9.78 -1.18
C GLU A 33 -5.90 8.38 -1.35
N THR A 34 -5.83 7.62 -0.26
CA THR A 34 -5.44 6.22 -0.23
C THR A 34 -6.26 5.48 0.81
N THR A 35 -6.25 4.15 0.79
CA THR A 35 -6.91 3.34 1.80
C THR A 35 -5.92 2.33 2.38
N THR A 36 -5.70 2.38 3.69
CA THR A 36 -4.96 1.33 4.39
C THR A 36 -5.88 0.13 4.63
N VAL A 37 -5.44 -1.03 4.19
CA VAL A 37 -6.06 -2.33 4.47
C VAL A 37 -5.41 -2.91 5.73
N HIS A 38 -6.20 -3.22 6.72
CA HIS A 38 -5.81 -3.89 7.96
C HIS A 38 -6.34 -5.31 7.92
N LEU A 39 -5.50 -6.32 7.79
CA LEU A 39 -5.87 -7.73 7.96
C LEU A 39 -5.52 -8.17 9.37
N ALA A 40 -6.47 -8.77 10.09
CA ALA A 40 -6.28 -9.25 11.45
C ALA A 40 -6.48 -10.77 11.53
N GLY A 41 -5.65 -11.44 12.34
CA GLY A 41 -5.76 -12.87 12.61
C GLY A 41 -4.75 -13.34 13.64
N THR A 42 -5.13 -14.29 14.49
CA THR A 42 -4.30 -14.88 15.58
C THR A 42 -3.67 -13.84 16.53
N GLY A 43 -4.36 -12.70 16.72
CA GLY A 43 -3.88 -11.63 17.61
C GLY A 43 -2.87 -10.67 16.96
N GLU A 44 -2.54 -10.86 15.68
CA GLU A 44 -1.66 -10.01 14.90
C GLU A 44 -2.43 -9.20 13.84
N GLU A 45 -1.83 -8.11 13.37
CA GLU A 45 -2.37 -7.27 12.31
C GLU A 45 -1.31 -7.00 11.24
N GLY A 46 -1.69 -7.15 9.97
CA GLY A 46 -0.85 -6.82 8.83
C GLY A 46 -1.45 -5.66 8.03
N LEU A 47 -0.59 -4.80 7.49
CA LEU A 47 -0.95 -3.55 6.83
C LEU A 47 -0.55 -3.55 5.35
N GLY A 48 -1.45 -3.01 4.51
CA GLY A 48 -1.17 -2.71 3.11
C GLY A 48 -1.91 -1.46 2.66
N GLU A 49 -1.41 -0.76 1.67
CA GLU A 49 -1.99 0.51 1.22
C GLU A 49 -2.47 0.41 -0.23
N ASP A 50 -3.75 0.68 -0.46
CA ASP A 50 -4.32 0.87 -1.80
C ASP A 50 -3.98 2.27 -2.28
N VAL A 51 -3.12 2.33 -3.29
CA VAL A 51 -2.62 3.57 -3.89
C VAL A 51 -3.32 3.90 -5.21
N THR A 52 -4.49 3.35 -5.46
CA THR A 52 -5.35 3.71 -6.60
C THR A 52 -5.51 5.22 -6.71
N TYR A 53 -5.32 5.77 -7.91
CA TYR A 53 -5.27 7.23 -8.09
C TYR A 53 -6.64 7.91 -8.10
N GLY A 54 -7.70 7.19 -8.42
CA GLY A 54 -9.05 7.74 -8.47
C GLY A 54 -9.61 7.97 -7.06
N ALA A 55 -9.94 9.21 -6.71
CA ALA A 55 -10.59 9.53 -5.44
C ALA A 55 -11.97 8.84 -5.34
N GLU A 56 -12.74 8.81 -6.44
CA GLU A 56 -14.04 8.13 -6.49
C GLU A 56 -13.94 6.64 -6.19
N GLU A 57 -12.87 5.96 -6.64
CA GLU A 57 -12.62 4.55 -6.34
C GLU A 57 -12.22 4.34 -4.88
N GLN A 58 -11.49 5.29 -4.26
CA GLN A 58 -11.14 5.24 -2.85
C GLN A 58 -12.40 5.43 -1.99
N ASP A 59 -13.20 6.46 -2.26
CA ASP A 59 -14.47 6.73 -1.60
C ASP A 59 -15.44 5.55 -1.71
N ALA A 60 -15.58 4.97 -2.89
CA ALA A 60 -16.43 3.81 -3.13
C ALA A 60 -15.99 2.60 -2.29
N GLN A 61 -14.68 2.33 -2.21
CA GLN A 61 -14.15 1.24 -1.41
C GLN A 61 -14.40 1.45 0.09
N GLN A 62 -14.11 2.66 0.59
CA GLN A 62 -14.29 3.00 2.00
C GLN A 62 -15.78 2.96 2.39
N SER A 63 -16.66 3.50 1.54
CA SER A 63 -18.11 3.46 1.75
C SER A 63 -18.69 2.05 1.71
N ARG A 64 -18.17 1.19 0.83
CA ARG A 64 -18.54 -0.23 0.77
C ARG A 64 -18.15 -0.99 2.02
N GLY A 65 -17.02 -0.63 2.61
CA GLY A 65 -16.49 -1.25 3.83
C GLY A 65 -15.95 -2.68 3.61
N PRO A 66 -15.71 -3.44 4.70
CA PRO A 66 -15.05 -4.73 4.68
C PRO A 66 -16.01 -5.88 4.33
N VAL A 67 -16.51 -5.92 3.10
CA VAL A 67 -17.53 -6.92 2.64
C VAL A 67 -16.94 -8.12 1.89
N LEU A 68 -15.63 -8.12 1.59
CA LEU A 68 -15.00 -9.24 0.90
C LEU A 68 -14.83 -10.44 1.84
N PRO A 69 -15.09 -11.68 1.38
CA PRO A 69 -14.98 -12.89 2.20
C PRO A 69 -13.50 -13.33 2.29
N LEU A 70 -12.71 -12.66 3.09
CA LEU A 70 -11.27 -12.91 3.23
C LEU A 70 -10.92 -13.82 4.41
N ALA A 71 -11.83 -14.03 5.36
CA ALA A 71 -11.59 -14.87 6.53
C ALA A 71 -11.34 -16.32 6.12
N GLY A 72 -10.32 -16.95 6.71
CA GLY A 72 -9.94 -18.33 6.45
C GLY A 72 -8.48 -18.63 6.73
N ASP A 73 -8.12 -19.90 6.52
CA ASP A 73 -6.75 -20.40 6.60
C ASP A 73 -6.18 -20.52 5.18
N TRP A 74 -5.07 -19.82 4.94
CA TRP A 74 -4.47 -19.64 3.63
C TRP A 74 -2.96 -19.94 3.66
N THR A 75 -2.37 -20.05 2.49
CA THR A 75 -0.99 -19.61 2.24
C THR A 75 -1.04 -18.28 1.50
N LEU A 76 0.06 -17.53 1.43
CA LEU A 76 0.09 -16.30 0.63
C LEU A 76 -0.31 -16.56 -0.83
N HIS A 77 0.07 -17.72 -1.38
CA HIS A 77 -0.31 -18.12 -2.74
C HIS A 77 -1.82 -18.33 -2.89
N THR A 78 -2.42 -19.13 -2.01
CA THR A 78 -3.88 -19.42 -2.09
C THR A 78 -4.72 -18.19 -1.78
N PHE A 79 -4.27 -17.30 -0.90
CA PHE A 79 -4.90 -16.01 -0.65
C PHE A 79 -4.87 -15.12 -1.90
N SER A 80 -3.71 -14.99 -2.56
CA SER A 80 -3.57 -14.25 -3.81
C SER A 80 -4.49 -14.80 -4.91
N GLN A 81 -4.58 -16.12 -5.06
CA GLN A 81 -5.51 -16.76 -6.00
C GLN A 81 -6.97 -16.49 -5.64
N HIS A 82 -7.32 -16.48 -4.34
CA HIS A 82 -8.66 -16.12 -3.90
C HIS A 82 -9.02 -14.69 -4.27
N LEU A 83 -8.11 -13.72 -4.07
CA LEU A 83 -8.31 -12.33 -4.47
C LEU A 83 -8.61 -12.18 -5.97
N GLU A 84 -8.02 -13.01 -6.84
CA GLU A 84 -8.30 -13.01 -8.29
C GLU A 84 -9.76 -13.32 -8.62
N THR A 85 -10.45 -14.04 -7.75
CA THR A 85 -11.86 -14.44 -7.94
C THR A 85 -12.85 -13.40 -7.42
N LEU A 86 -12.40 -12.39 -6.68
CA LEU A 86 -13.25 -11.45 -5.98
C LEU A 86 -13.49 -10.17 -6.78
N PRO A 87 -14.69 -9.57 -6.69
CA PRO A 87 -14.99 -8.28 -7.27
C PRO A 87 -14.38 -7.17 -6.38
N LEU A 88 -13.09 -6.87 -6.55
CA LEU A 88 -12.38 -5.85 -5.78
C LEU A 88 -12.94 -4.44 -6.00
N PHE A 89 -13.62 -4.21 -7.12
CA PHE A 89 -14.34 -2.99 -7.46
C PHE A 89 -15.83 -3.32 -7.68
N GLU A 90 -16.73 -2.40 -7.36
CA GLU A 90 -18.16 -2.54 -7.64
C GLU A 90 -18.49 -2.33 -9.11
N ARG A 91 -17.67 -1.55 -9.80
CA ARG A 91 -17.75 -1.24 -11.24
C ARG A 91 -16.38 -1.45 -11.85
N GLU A 92 -16.32 -1.57 -13.15
CA GLU A 92 -15.04 -1.55 -13.86
C GLU A 92 -14.29 -0.25 -13.55
N PRO A 93 -13.05 -0.32 -13.05
CA PRO A 93 -12.31 0.88 -12.69
C PRO A 93 -11.90 1.66 -13.94
N GLU A 94 -11.71 2.97 -13.81
CA GLU A 94 -11.29 3.86 -14.88
C GLU A 94 -10.03 3.37 -15.61
N MET A 95 -9.09 2.81 -14.85
CA MET A 95 -7.86 2.22 -15.39
C MET A 95 -7.72 0.77 -14.95
N HIS A 96 -7.43 -0.13 -15.88
CA HIS A 96 -7.21 -1.55 -15.58
C HIS A 96 -6.10 -1.78 -14.53
N ALA A 97 -5.07 -0.93 -14.51
CA ALA A 97 -4.00 -0.99 -13.51
C ALA A 97 -4.49 -0.81 -12.06
N PHE A 98 -5.66 -0.21 -11.84
CA PHE A 98 -6.22 -0.04 -10.50
C PHE A 98 -6.61 -1.38 -9.86
N LEU A 99 -6.94 -2.40 -10.68
CA LEU A 99 -7.15 -3.77 -10.20
C LEU A 99 -5.89 -4.31 -9.53
N ASP A 100 -4.73 -4.11 -10.14
CA ASP A 100 -3.45 -4.56 -9.58
C ASP A 100 -3.09 -3.77 -8.32
N TYR A 101 -3.30 -2.44 -8.29
CA TYR A 101 -2.98 -1.60 -7.13
C TYR A 101 -3.78 -2.02 -5.90
N ARG A 102 -5.10 -2.21 -6.05
CA ARG A 102 -5.96 -2.67 -4.95
C ARG A 102 -5.62 -4.08 -4.52
N ARG A 103 -5.36 -4.98 -5.46
CA ARG A 103 -4.91 -6.33 -5.14
C ARG A 103 -3.61 -6.33 -4.36
N TRP A 104 -2.62 -5.53 -4.76
CA TRP A 104 -1.34 -5.41 -4.04
C TRP A 104 -1.51 -4.89 -2.61
N ALA A 105 -2.50 -4.03 -2.34
CA ALA A 105 -2.80 -3.60 -0.98
C ALA A 105 -3.16 -4.80 -0.08
N PHE A 106 -4.08 -5.65 -0.54
CA PHE A 106 -4.46 -6.87 0.20
C PHE A 106 -3.31 -7.87 0.28
N GLU A 107 -2.55 -8.08 -0.79
CA GLU A 107 -1.39 -8.99 -0.80
C GLU A 107 -0.27 -8.48 0.11
N SER A 108 -0.04 -7.17 0.18
CA SER A 108 0.94 -6.56 1.09
C SER A 108 0.53 -6.73 2.55
N ALA A 109 -0.75 -6.48 2.86
CA ALA A 109 -1.28 -6.73 4.19
C ALA A 109 -1.18 -8.21 4.59
N ALA A 110 -1.45 -9.12 3.65
CA ALA A 110 -1.33 -10.56 3.87
C ALA A 110 0.12 -10.99 4.14
N LEU A 111 1.08 -10.43 3.40
CA LEU A 111 2.51 -10.71 3.64
C LEU A 111 2.95 -10.20 5.01
N ASP A 112 2.57 -8.96 5.38
CA ASP A 112 2.91 -8.40 6.69
C ASP A 112 2.30 -9.23 7.83
N LEU A 113 1.01 -9.61 7.71
CA LEU A 113 0.34 -10.46 8.68
C LEU A 113 1.01 -11.84 8.81
N ALA A 114 1.29 -12.52 7.68
CA ALA A 114 1.91 -13.83 7.68
C ALA A 114 3.30 -13.82 8.34
N LEU A 115 4.09 -12.77 8.11
CA LEU A 115 5.41 -12.61 8.73
C LEU A 115 5.28 -12.38 10.24
N ARG A 116 4.32 -11.58 10.70
CA ARG A 116 4.05 -11.37 12.13
C ARG A 116 3.57 -12.64 12.80
N GLN A 117 2.64 -13.37 12.19
CA GLN A 117 2.18 -14.68 12.69
C GLN A 117 3.31 -15.71 12.77
N ALA A 118 4.32 -15.61 11.89
CA ALA A 118 5.51 -16.44 11.92
C ALA A 118 6.63 -15.89 12.83
N GLU A 119 6.37 -14.80 13.57
CA GLU A 119 7.33 -14.11 14.47
C GLU A 119 8.68 -13.81 13.77
N THR A 120 8.65 -13.40 12.50
CA THR A 120 9.84 -13.11 11.69
C THR A 120 9.67 -11.85 10.86
N SER A 121 10.77 -11.28 10.40
CA SER A 121 10.79 -10.21 9.41
C SER A 121 11.06 -10.76 8.00
N LEU A 122 10.72 -9.98 6.97
CA LEU A 122 10.98 -10.39 5.59
C LEU A 122 12.46 -10.68 5.31
N HIS A 123 13.37 -9.87 5.85
CA HIS A 123 14.80 -10.05 5.63
C HIS A 123 15.33 -11.30 6.35
N GLU A 124 14.86 -11.60 7.56
CA GLU A 124 15.21 -12.83 8.29
C GLU A 124 14.68 -14.06 7.56
N HIS A 125 13.41 -14.06 7.17
CA HIS A 125 12.80 -15.15 6.41
C HIS A 125 13.55 -15.43 5.10
N LEU A 126 14.06 -14.38 4.45
CA LEU A 126 14.84 -14.49 3.23
C LEU A 126 16.34 -14.79 3.47
N GLY A 127 16.82 -14.73 4.71
CA GLY A 127 18.24 -14.83 5.05
C GLY A 127 19.06 -13.73 4.38
N ARG A 128 18.55 -12.49 4.39
CA ARG A 128 19.19 -11.32 3.77
C ARG A 128 19.51 -10.26 4.80
N GLU A 129 20.68 -9.64 4.69
CA GLU A 129 21.03 -8.47 5.47
C GLU A 129 20.34 -7.23 4.90
N PRO A 130 19.65 -6.41 5.75
CA PRO A 130 19.10 -5.14 5.33
C PRO A 130 20.22 -4.20 4.85
N LYS A 131 19.96 -3.45 3.79
CA LYS A 131 20.89 -2.43 3.29
C LYS A 131 20.22 -1.06 3.31
N PRO A 132 20.97 0.01 3.60
CA PRO A 132 20.46 1.37 3.47
C PRO A 132 19.94 1.61 2.05
N VAL A 133 18.79 2.30 1.95
CA VAL A 133 18.17 2.68 0.68
C VAL A 133 18.38 4.18 0.47
N THR A 134 18.81 4.56 -0.75
CA THR A 134 18.85 5.96 -1.14
C THR A 134 17.48 6.35 -1.70
N PHE A 135 16.85 7.34 -1.06
CA PHE A 135 15.58 7.87 -1.52
C PHE A 135 15.79 8.97 -2.54
N VAL A 136 14.94 9.03 -3.56
CA VAL A 136 14.82 10.15 -4.49
C VAL A 136 13.54 10.90 -4.16
N VAL A 137 13.62 12.23 -4.16
CA VAL A 137 12.45 13.09 -4.02
C VAL A 137 12.13 13.68 -5.38
N SER A 138 10.95 13.40 -5.91
CA SER A 138 10.42 14.08 -7.10
C SER A 138 9.82 15.41 -6.67
N MET A 139 10.32 16.50 -7.24
CA MET A 139 9.82 17.84 -6.98
C MET A 139 9.41 18.48 -8.31
N ARG A 140 8.34 19.28 -8.31
CA ARG A 140 8.10 20.23 -9.39
C ARG A 140 9.13 21.34 -9.28
N LEU A 141 9.88 21.58 -10.34
CA LEU A 141 10.71 22.78 -10.43
C LEU A 141 9.77 23.99 -10.46
N ALA A 142 10.14 25.04 -9.72
CA ALA A 142 9.46 26.31 -9.86
C ALA A 142 9.49 26.74 -11.35
N PRO A 143 8.41 27.39 -11.86
CA PRO A 143 8.45 27.96 -13.19
C PRO A 143 9.70 28.84 -13.33
N ILE A 144 10.39 28.74 -14.46
CA ILE A 144 11.51 29.67 -14.74
C ILE A 144 10.88 31.08 -14.83
N PRO A 145 11.29 32.03 -13.99
CA PRO A 145 10.76 33.39 -14.06
C PRO A 145 10.93 33.93 -15.48
N ALA A 146 9.94 34.67 -15.98
CA ALA A 146 10.10 35.39 -17.23
C ALA A 146 11.24 36.41 -17.10
N GLU A 147 11.92 36.75 -18.21
CA GLU A 147 13.02 37.71 -18.22
C GLU A 147 12.57 39.01 -17.56
N GLY A 148 13.13 39.32 -16.37
CA GLY A 148 12.80 40.53 -15.61
C GLY A 148 11.98 40.30 -14.32
N GLU A 149 11.52 39.09 -14.00
CA GLU A 149 10.94 38.73 -12.71
C GLU A 149 12.00 38.23 -11.73
N GLU A 150 12.05 38.82 -10.52
CA GLU A 150 12.90 38.29 -9.45
C GLU A 150 12.33 36.96 -8.96
N ALA A 151 13.16 35.93 -8.91
CA ALA A 151 12.78 34.62 -8.39
C ALA A 151 12.44 34.72 -6.89
N GLU A 152 11.22 34.38 -6.50
CA GLU A 152 10.86 34.23 -5.09
C GLU A 152 11.77 33.16 -4.45
N PRO A 153 12.35 33.42 -3.26
CA PRO A 153 13.22 32.46 -2.61
C PRO A 153 12.44 31.17 -2.27
N SER A 154 12.89 30.04 -2.81
CA SER A 154 12.31 28.74 -2.50
C SER A 154 12.40 28.49 -0.99
N THR A 155 11.26 28.39 -0.31
CA THR A 155 11.16 28.08 1.11
C THR A 155 11.31 26.57 1.37
N PHE A 156 12.31 25.94 0.78
CA PHE A 156 12.61 24.57 1.11
C PHE A 156 13.51 24.51 2.36
N SER A 157 12.87 24.39 3.52
CA SER A 157 13.56 24.02 4.75
C SER A 157 13.68 22.48 4.79
N GLY A 158 14.77 21.96 4.25
CA GLY A 158 15.09 20.53 4.35
C GLY A 158 15.34 20.14 5.80
N ARG A 159 14.34 19.53 6.45
CA ARG A 159 14.58 18.77 7.69
C ARG A 159 15.14 17.41 7.31
N SER A 160 16.40 17.19 7.60
CA SER A 160 16.99 15.85 7.65
C SER A 160 16.28 15.07 8.75
N ALA A 161 15.41 14.13 8.39
CA ALA A 161 14.86 13.18 9.34
C ALA A 161 15.90 12.05 9.52
N THR A 162 16.62 12.09 10.62
CA THR A 162 17.38 10.92 11.09
C THR A 162 16.40 10.01 11.82
N LEU A 163 16.05 8.90 11.20
CA LEU A 163 15.34 7.81 11.87
C LEU A 163 16.36 7.06 12.73
N SER A 164 16.19 7.08 14.04
CA SER A 164 16.89 6.26 15.02
C SER A 164 16.16 4.96 15.26
#